data_8ea0450ab1adbb4c95d68ac94d1b42eb
#
_entry.id   8ea0450ab1adbb4c95d68ac94d1b42eb
#
_cell.length_a   1.000
_cell.length_b   1.000
_cell.length_c   1.000
_cell.angle_alpha   90.00
_cell.angle_beta   90.00
_cell.angle_gamma   90.00
#
_symmetry.space_group_name_H-M   'P 1'
#
loop_
_entity.id
_entity.type
_entity.pdbx_description
1 polymer ?
#
loop_
_entity_poly.entity_id
_entity_poly.type
_entity_poly.pdbx_seq_one_letter_code
_entity_poly.pdbx_strand_id
1 'polypeptide(L)'
;MSQTISSFLSEHFSDKKAIGALNKKWLSYGALRELKKDVHKALRKNGIAKQDRVAIVLPNGPTMATAFVTIAQCTTTAPLNPNYREDEFSFYLDDLKAKALVVNDGYDGPAAAAAERLDIKIIRLIESDQVAGLFSLVGDGDKDFIEDEEVCENDVALILHTSGTTSSC
;
A
#
# COMPACT_ATOMS: atom_id res chain seq x y z
N MET A 1 -25.22 -4.74 -6.80
CA MET A 1 -24.29 -3.59 -6.65
C MET A 1 -22.90 -4.17 -6.41
N SER A 2 -21.91 -3.73 -7.18
CA SER A 2 -20.52 -4.16 -6.99
C SER A 2 -20.02 -3.69 -5.63
N GLN A 3 -19.48 -4.60 -4.81
CA GLN A 3 -18.95 -4.30 -3.48
C GLN A 3 -17.42 -4.21 -3.54
N THR A 4 -16.91 -3.04 -3.85
CA THR A 4 -15.48 -2.74 -3.81
C THR A 4 -15.16 -1.78 -2.65
N ILE A 5 -13.90 -1.68 -2.25
CA ILE A 5 -13.45 -0.68 -1.28
C ILE A 5 -13.80 0.74 -1.79
N SER A 6 -13.64 0.98 -3.09
CA SER A 6 -14.00 2.27 -3.72
C SER A 6 -15.49 2.57 -3.59
N SER A 7 -16.38 1.61 -3.87
CA SER A 7 -17.83 1.83 -3.75
C SER A 7 -18.22 2.12 -2.30
N PHE A 8 -17.67 1.37 -1.35
CA PHE A 8 -17.93 1.58 0.08
C PHE A 8 -17.49 2.97 0.57
N LEU A 9 -16.30 3.43 0.16
CA LEU A 9 -15.81 4.75 0.55
C LEU A 9 -16.53 5.90 -0.18
N SER A 10 -17.13 5.65 -1.34
CA SER A 10 -17.87 6.67 -2.10
C SER A 10 -19.22 7.08 -1.46
N GLU A 11 -19.76 6.24 -0.57
CA GLU A 11 -21.03 6.50 0.13
C GLU A 11 -20.93 7.66 1.15
N HIS A 12 -19.71 8.04 1.54
CA HIS A 12 -19.48 9.09 2.53
C HIS A 12 -19.35 10.46 1.89
N PHE A 13 -19.97 11.47 2.53
CA PHE A 13 -19.81 12.87 2.12
C PHE A 13 -18.35 13.32 2.19
N SER A 14 -17.93 14.14 1.23
CA SER A 14 -16.52 14.53 1.05
C SER A 14 -15.93 15.30 2.24
N ASP A 15 -16.74 16.06 2.96
CA ASP A 15 -16.32 16.87 4.11
C ASP A 15 -16.23 16.08 5.43
N LYS A 16 -16.77 14.85 5.47
CA LYS A 16 -16.70 14.03 6.68
C LYS A 16 -15.27 13.58 6.97
N LYS A 17 -14.97 13.52 8.26
CA LYS A 17 -13.67 13.06 8.78
C LYS A 17 -13.53 11.56 8.57
N ALA A 18 -12.43 11.13 7.95
CA ALA A 18 -12.10 9.73 7.70
C ALA A 18 -11.04 9.21 8.66
N ILE A 19 -9.90 9.87 8.73
CA ILE A 19 -8.75 9.46 9.56
C ILE A 19 -8.23 10.66 10.36
N GLY A 20 -7.87 10.42 11.61
CA GLY A 20 -7.28 11.42 12.50
C GLY A 20 -6.08 10.91 13.28
N ALA A 21 -5.28 11.83 13.77
CA ALA A 21 -4.21 11.58 14.72
C ALA A 21 -4.06 12.76 15.68
N LEU A 22 -3.42 12.51 16.82
CA LEU A 22 -3.09 13.56 17.77
C LEU A 22 -2.20 14.63 17.11
N ASN A 23 -2.53 15.89 17.31
CA ASN A 23 -1.77 17.04 16.79
C ASN A 23 -1.69 17.16 15.26
N LYS A 24 -2.48 16.39 14.50
CA LYS A 24 -2.59 16.52 13.05
C LYS A 24 -4.03 16.89 12.65
N LYS A 25 -4.16 17.55 11.51
CA LYS A 25 -5.48 17.78 10.89
C LYS A 25 -6.08 16.44 10.45
N TRP A 26 -7.38 16.32 10.55
CA TRP A 26 -8.12 15.16 10.04
C TRP A 26 -8.06 15.10 8.52
N LEU A 27 -7.83 13.90 7.98
CA LEU A 27 -8.08 13.60 6.58
C LEU A 27 -9.59 13.42 6.37
N SER A 28 -10.16 14.10 5.37
CA SER A 28 -11.57 13.89 5.00
C SER A 28 -11.73 12.73 4.01
N TYR A 29 -12.96 12.23 3.86
CA TYR A 29 -13.25 11.23 2.81
C TYR A 29 -12.98 11.76 1.40
N GLY A 30 -13.22 13.06 1.15
CA GLY A 30 -12.85 13.68 -0.11
C GLY A 30 -11.36 13.62 -0.38
N ALA A 31 -10.55 14.03 0.61
CA ALA A 31 -9.08 13.97 0.50
C ALA A 31 -8.55 12.53 0.39
N LEU A 32 -9.20 11.55 1.04
CA LEU A 32 -8.86 10.14 0.91
C LEU A 32 -9.11 9.62 -0.53
N ARG A 33 -10.17 10.07 -1.18
CA ARG A 33 -10.44 9.73 -2.59
C ARG A 33 -9.42 10.36 -3.55
N GLU A 34 -9.00 11.60 -3.31
CA GLU A 34 -7.92 12.21 -4.10
C GLU A 34 -6.59 11.49 -3.86
N LEU A 35 -6.27 11.14 -2.62
CA LEU A 35 -5.09 10.33 -2.30
C LEU A 35 -5.09 9.00 -3.06
N LYS A 36 -6.23 8.32 -3.20
CA LYS A 36 -6.33 7.10 -4.02
C LYS A 36 -5.93 7.34 -5.47
N LYS A 37 -6.35 8.47 -6.06
CA LYS A 37 -5.98 8.80 -7.45
C LYS A 37 -4.48 9.02 -7.59
N ASP A 38 -3.87 9.73 -6.65
CA ASP A 38 -2.42 9.97 -6.63
C ASP A 38 -1.64 8.67 -6.45
N VAL A 39 -2.09 7.80 -5.54
CA VAL A 39 -1.53 6.46 -5.33
C VAL A 39 -1.64 5.61 -6.58
N HIS A 40 -2.81 5.58 -7.23
CA HIS A 40 -3.02 4.84 -8.47
C HIS A 40 -2.03 5.30 -9.55
N LYS A 41 -1.95 6.61 -9.77
CA LYS A 41 -1.00 7.20 -10.73
C LYS A 41 0.45 6.85 -10.41
N ALA A 42 0.84 6.93 -9.14
CA ALA A 42 2.21 6.59 -8.72
C ALA A 42 2.53 5.11 -8.93
N LEU A 43 1.61 4.20 -8.60
CA LEU A 43 1.79 2.76 -8.83
C LEU A 43 1.95 2.46 -10.32
N ARG A 44 1.07 3.01 -11.19
CA ARG A 44 1.14 2.78 -12.63
C ARG A 44 2.42 3.31 -13.26
N LYS A 45 2.88 4.50 -12.85
CA LYS A 45 4.19 5.04 -13.25
C LYS A 45 5.35 4.13 -12.87
N ASN A 46 5.25 3.45 -11.74
CA ASN A 46 6.24 2.47 -11.30
C ASN A 46 6.07 1.09 -11.95
N GLY A 47 5.14 0.94 -12.88
CA GLY A 47 4.90 -0.30 -13.61
C GLY A 47 4.15 -1.36 -12.82
N ILE A 48 3.43 -0.96 -11.78
CA ILE A 48 2.58 -1.85 -10.98
C ILE A 48 1.19 -1.91 -11.60
N ALA A 49 0.79 -3.08 -12.03
CA ALA A 49 -0.51 -3.33 -12.63
C ALA A 49 -1.58 -3.71 -11.58
N LYS A 50 -2.83 -3.80 -12.02
CA LYS A 50 -4.00 -4.09 -11.17
C LYS A 50 -3.90 -5.39 -10.37
N GLN A 51 -3.30 -6.44 -10.94
CA GLN A 51 -3.19 -7.76 -10.30
C GLN A 51 -1.82 -8.01 -9.67
N ASP A 52 -0.92 -7.04 -9.74
CA ASP A 52 0.38 -7.17 -9.08
C ASP A 52 0.21 -7.14 -7.56
N ARG A 53 1.17 -7.71 -6.85
CA ARG A 53 1.19 -7.77 -5.40
C ARG A 53 2.18 -6.77 -4.86
N VAL A 54 1.70 -5.91 -3.96
CA VAL A 54 2.50 -4.87 -3.32
C VAL A 54 2.60 -5.15 -1.83
N ALA A 55 3.81 -5.45 -1.38
CA ALA A 55 4.09 -5.58 0.04
C ALA A 55 4.14 -4.18 0.70
N ILE A 56 3.63 -4.06 1.92
CA ILE A 56 3.64 -2.82 2.70
C ILE A 56 4.31 -3.08 4.03
N VAL A 57 5.38 -2.35 4.33
CA VAL A 57 6.09 -2.41 5.62
C VAL A 57 6.16 -1.01 6.20
N LEU A 58 5.19 -0.69 7.04
CA LEU A 58 5.02 0.59 7.70
C LEU A 58 4.70 0.38 9.19
N PRO A 59 5.05 1.33 10.07
CA PRO A 59 4.58 1.32 11.44
C PRO A 59 3.05 1.42 11.50
N ASN A 60 2.44 0.81 12.52
CA ASN A 60 1.01 0.96 12.76
C ASN A 60 0.65 2.42 12.99
N GLY A 61 -0.42 2.88 12.35
CA GLY A 61 -0.86 4.26 12.47
C GLY A 61 -1.77 4.72 11.33
N PRO A 62 -2.14 6.00 11.32
CA PRO A 62 -3.03 6.58 10.30
C PRO A 62 -2.51 6.37 8.88
N THR A 63 -1.20 6.53 8.67
CA THR A 63 -0.55 6.39 7.36
C THR A 63 -0.58 4.93 6.87
N MET A 64 -0.36 3.95 7.75
CA MET A 64 -0.52 2.54 7.39
C MET A 64 -1.97 2.23 7.00
N ALA A 65 -2.95 2.76 7.74
CA ALA A 65 -4.37 2.54 7.43
C ALA A 65 -4.76 3.13 6.06
N THR A 66 -4.34 4.35 5.76
CA THR A 66 -4.63 4.99 4.47
C THR A 66 -3.84 4.38 3.32
N ALA A 67 -2.58 4.00 3.53
CA ALA A 67 -1.76 3.28 2.54
C ALA A 67 -2.43 1.95 2.18
N PHE A 68 -2.82 1.14 3.18
CA PHE A 68 -3.55 -0.10 2.93
C PHE A 68 -4.81 0.15 2.09
N VAL A 69 -5.68 1.05 2.55
CA VAL A 69 -6.98 1.29 1.90
C VAL A 69 -6.83 1.83 0.48
N THR A 70 -5.88 2.74 0.23
CA THR A 70 -5.71 3.35 -1.09
C THR A 70 -5.00 2.42 -2.08
N ILE A 71 -3.97 1.68 -1.64
CA ILE A 71 -3.26 0.72 -2.49
C ILE A 71 -4.18 -0.46 -2.83
N ALA A 72 -4.97 -0.97 -1.87
CA ALA A 72 -5.93 -2.06 -2.10
C ALA A 72 -7.05 -1.73 -3.11
N GLN A 73 -7.28 -0.45 -3.38
CA GLN A 73 -8.17 0.01 -4.45
C GLN A 73 -7.49 0.06 -5.83
N CYS A 74 -6.22 -0.25 -5.92
CA CYS A 74 -5.44 -0.13 -7.14
C CYS A 74 -4.76 -1.43 -7.56
N THR A 75 -4.47 -2.31 -6.57
CA THR A 75 -3.73 -3.57 -6.75
C THR A 75 -3.91 -4.48 -5.54
N THR A 76 -3.30 -5.67 -5.52
CA THR A 76 -3.32 -6.56 -4.36
C THR A 76 -2.30 -6.10 -3.30
N THR A 77 -2.74 -5.87 -2.07
CA THR A 77 -1.86 -5.49 -0.96
C THR A 77 -1.45 -6.67 -0.10
N ALA A 78 -0.25 -6.62 0.45
CA ALA A 78 0.25 -7.58 1.43
C ALA A 78 0.99 -6.85 2.56
N PRO A 79 0.29 -6.44 3.63
CA PRO A 79 0.92 -5.90 4.82
C PRO A 79 1.79 -6.95 5.51
N LEU A 80 3.05 -6.60 5.79
CA LEU A 80 4.00 -7.44 6.50
C LEU A 80 4.35 -6.82 7.85
N ASN A 81 4.66 -7.66 8.83
CA ASN A 81 5.09 -7.19 10.15
C ASN A 81 6.43 -6.45 10.06
N PRO A 82 6.51 -5.18 10.48
CA PRO A 82 7.73 -4.39 10.39
C PRO A 82 8.88 -4.90 11.29
N ASN A 83 8.60 -5.82 12.22
CA ASN A 83 9.59 -6.41 13.11
C ASN A 83 10.21 -7.72 12.58
N TYR A 84 9.89 -8.13 11.37
CA TYR A 84 10.51 -9.28 10.74
C TYR A 84 12.01 -9.04 10.48
N ARG A 85 12.80 -10.12 10.48
CA ARG A 85 14.19 -10.10 10.06
C ARG A 85 14.30 -10.18 8.54
N GLU A 86 15.48 -9.94 8.03
CA GLU A 86 15.74 -9.95 6.59
C GLU A 86 15.42 -11.29 5.91
N ASP A 87 15.71 -12.41 6.56
CA ASP A 87 15.41 -13.75 6.06
C ASP A 87 13.90 -14.00 6.00
N GLU A 88 13.14 -13.55 7.00
CA GLU A 88 11.69 -13.61 7.00
C GLU A 88 11.08 -12.72 5.89
N PHE A 89 11.57 -11.48 5.74
CA PHE A 89 11.15 -10.62 4.63
C PHE A 89 11.44 -11.26 3.28
N SER A 90 12.62 -11.85 3.11
CA SER A 90 12.97 -12.51 1.86
C SER A 90 12.04 -13.67 1.55
N PHE A 91 11.70 -14.48 2.55
CA PHE A 91 10.74 -15.56 2.40
C PHE A 91 9.36 -15.03 1.99
N TYR A 92 8.80 -14.07 2.72
CA TYR A 92 7.47 -13.56 2.41
C TYR A 92 7.39 -12.78 1.11
N LEU A 93 8.40 -11.98 0.77
CA LEU A 93 8.44 -11.24 -0.49
C LEU A 93 8.53 -12.19 -1.70
N ASP A 94 9.30 -13.26 -1.59
CA ASP A 94 9.39 -14.27 -2.64
C ASP A 94 8.12 -15.11 -2.75
N ASP A 95 7.55 -15.58 -1.63
CA ASP A 95 6.30 -16.36 -1.61
C ASP A 95 5.14 -15.54 -2.20
N LEU A 96 5.04 -14.27 -1.85
CA LEU A 96 4.09 -13.33 -2.43
C LEU A 96 4.30 -13.11 -3.93
N LYS A 97 5.49 -13.35 -4.45
CA LYS A 97 5.91 -12.83 -5.77
C LYS A 97 5.67 -11.33 -5.85
N ALA A 98 6.09 -10.63 -4.81
CA ALA A 98 5.86 -9.19 -4.68
C ALA A 98 6.50 -8.44 -5.85
N LYS A 99 5.75 -7.55 -6.48
CA LYS A 99 6.23 -6.69 -7.56
C LYS A 99 6.88 -5.43 -7.04
N ALA A 100 6.42 -4.95 -5.89
CA ALA A 100 6.98 -3.80 -5.20
C ALA A 100 6.85 -3.94 -3.69
N LEU A 101 7.72 -3.22 -2.99
CA LEU A 101 7.70 -3.00 -1.56
C LEU A 101 7.48 -1.52 -1.28
N VAL A 102 6.47 -1.17 -0.47
CA VAL A 102 6.24 0.18 0.03
C VAL A 102 6.79 0.29 1.45
N VAL A 103 7.70 1.24 1.66
CA VAL A 103 8.32 1.58 2.94
C VAL A 103 8.38 3.09 3.13
N ASN A 104 8.57 3.56 4.36
CA ASN A 104 8.80 4.99 4.61
C ASN A 104 10.04 5.49 3.88
N ASP A 105 10.02 6.77 3.51
CA ASP A 105 11.21 7.45 2.99
C ASP A 105 12.36 7.38 4.01
N GLY A 106 13.58 7.16 3.49
CA GLY A 106 14.76 6.95 4.33
C GLY A 106 14.83 5.61 5.08
N TYR A 107 13.87 4.71 4.92
CA TYR A 107 13.97 3.36 5.51
C TYR A 107 15.00 2.50 4.75
N ASP A 108 16.03 2.04 5.45
CA ASP A 108 17.13 1.19 4.94
C ASP A 108 17.24 -0.16 5.70
N GLY A 109 16.18 -0.54 6.40
CA GLY A 109 16.17 -1.72 7.26
C GLY A 109 15.98 -3.05 6.52
N PRO A 110 15.75 -4.15 7.28
CA PRO A 110 15.73 -5.52 6.75
C PRO A 110 14.81 -5.77 5.57
N ALA A 111 13.66 -5.08 5.52
CA ALA A 111 12.73 -5.23 4.38
C ALA A 111 13.30 -4.66 3.08
N ALA A 112 14.01 -3.52 3.16
CA ALA A 112 14.66 -2.91 2.00
C ALA A 112 15.80 -3.80 1.50
N ALA A 113 16.67 -4.30 2.39
CA ALA A 113 17.76 -5.22 2.04
C ALA A 113 17.24 -6.51 1.37
N ALA A 114 16.15 -7.08 1.88
CA ALA A 114 15.50 -8.24 1.28
C ALA A 114 14.94 -7.94 -0.11
N ALA A 115 14.29 -6.79 -0.30
CA ALA A 115 13.74 -6.38 -1.60
C ALA A 115 14.85 -6.15 -2.64
N GLU A 116 15.94 -5.49 -2.27
CA GLU A 116 17.10 -5.28 -3.14
C GLU A 116 17.72 -6.61 -3.59
N ARG A 117 17.89 -7.56 -2.67
CA ARG A 117 18.43 -8.89 -2.99
C ARG A 117 17.53 -9.68 -3.95
N LEU A 118 16.22 -9.47 -3.90
CA LEU A 118 15.22 -10.13 -4.76
C LEU A 118 14.90 -9.35 -6.03
N ASP A 119 15.57 -8.24 -6.28
CA ASP A 119 15.28 -7.32 -7.40
C ASP A 119 13.82 -6.83 -7.40
N ILE A 120 13.26 -6.61 -6.21
CA ILE A 120 11.91 -6.09 -6.01
C ILE A 120 11.97 -4.58 -5.92
N LYS A 121 11.13 -3.90 -6.70
CA LYS A 121 11.07 -2.44 -6.73
C LYS A 121 10.69 -1.87 -5.35
N ILE A 122 11.46 -0.91 -4.86
CA ILE A 122 11.14 -0.15 -3.64
C ILE A 122 10.44 1.15 -4.00
N ILE A 123 9.27 1.37 -3.44
CA ILE A 123 8.50 2.61 -3.56
C ILE A 123 8.52 3.29 -2.19
N ARG A 124 9.01 4.52 -2.14
CA ARG A 124 9.13 5.31 -0.91
C ARG A 124 7.82 6.04 -0.62
N LEU A 125 7.37 5.96 0.62
CA LEU A 125 6.21 6.69 1.12
C LEU A 125 6.70 7.88 1.94
N ILE A 126 6.29 9.09 1.54
CA ILE A 126 6.60 10.35 2.22
C ILE A 126 5.33 10.80 2.93
N GLU A 127 5.35 10.76 4.27
CA GLU A 127 4.21 11.11 5.11
C GLU A 127 4.09 12.63 5.28
N SER A 128 2.86 13.13 5.33
CA SER A 128 2.57 14.52 5.70
C SER A 128 2.69 14.75 7.20
N ASP A 129 3.43 15.77 7.60
CA ASP A 129 3.52 16.18 9.00
C ASP A 129 2.26 16.88 9.52
N GLN A 130 1.44 17.42 8.61
CA GLN A 130 0.31 18.26 8.99
C GLN A 130 -1.04 17.53 9.00
N VAL A 131 -1.23 16.55 8.11
CA VAL A 131 -2.52 15.86 7.92
C VAL A 131 -2.36 14.37 8.21
N ALA A 132 -3.20 13.85 9.07
CA ALA A 132 -3.16 12.45 9.47
C ALA A 132 -3.40 11.53 8.28
N GLY A 133 -2.49 10.59 8.04
CA GLY A 133 -2.63 9.59 7.00
C GLY A 133 -2.49 10.12 5.56
N LEU A 134 -2.15 11.38 5.35
CA LEU A 134 -1.83 11.91 4.03
C LEU A 134 -0.36 11.61 3.71
N PHE A 135 -0.10 11.14 2.50
CA PHE A 135 1.25 10.80 2.01
C PHE A 135 1.35 10.92 0.49
N SER A 136 2.57 10.81 -0.01
CA SER A 136 2.85 10.60 -1.43
C SER A 136 3.72 9.36 -1.62
N LEU A 137 3.64 8.73 -2.80
CA LEU A 137 4.50 7.62 -3.20
C LEU A 137 5.51 8.10 -4.25
N VAL A 138 6.78 7.78 -4.03
CA VAL A 138 7.90 8.12 -4.91
C VAL A 138 8.68 6.84 -5.24
N GLY A 139 8.96 6.63 -6.50
CA GLY A 139 9.78 5.52 -7.00
C GLY A 139 10.46 5.91 -8.31
N ASP A 140 11.32 5.04 -8.83
CA ASP A 140 12.14 5.28 -10.02
C ASP A 140 11.38 5.11 -11.34
N GLY A 141 10.07 4.93 -11.25
CA GLY A 141 9.24 4.69 -12.42
C GLY A 141 9.04 5.95 -13.26
N ASP A 142 9.28 5.82 -14.55
CA ASP A 142 9.14 6.85 -15.57
C ASP A 142 8.08 6.51 -16.64
N LYS A 143 7.33 5.42 -16.42
CA LYS A 143 6.28 5.00 -17.37
C LYS A 143 5.22 6.08 -17.51
N ASP A 144 4.75 6.25 -18.73
CA ASP A 144 3.56 7.07 -18.97
C ASP A 144 2.38 6.48 -18.20
N PHE A 145 1.63 7.36 -17.52
CA PHE A 145 0.41 6.96 -16.89
C PHE A 145 -0.64 6.67 -17.96
N ILE A 146 -1.06 5.43 -18.03
CA ILE A 146 -2.19 4.99 -18.84
C ILE A 146 -3.31 4.64 -17.86
N GLU A 147 -4.47 5.27 -18.04
CA GLU A 147 -5.67 4.92 -17.28
C GLU A 147 -6.07 3.48 -17.67
N ASP A 148 -6.09 2.61 -16.68
CA ASP A 148 -6.45 1.21 -16.85
C ASP A 148 -7.80 0.89 -16.17
N GLU A 149 -8.24 -0.36 -16.30
CA GLU A 149 -9.47 -0.81 -15.66
C GLU A 149 -9.42 -0.66 -14.14
N GLU A 150 -10.49 -0.17 -13.57
CA GLU A 150 -10.65 -0.13 -12.12
C GLU A 150 -10.72 -1.55 -11.52
N VAL A 151 -10.31 -1.65 -10.24
CA VAL A 151 -10.45 -2.87 -9.46
C VAL A 151 -11.92 -3.21 -9.31
N CYS A 152 -12.27 -4.46 -9.55
CA CYS A 152 -13.64 -4.98 -9.45
C CYS A 152 -13.80 -5.91 -8.24
N GLU A 153 -15.04 -6.33 -7.96
CA GLU A 153 -15.39 -7.15 -6.79
C GLU A 153 -14.73 -8.53 -6.74
N ASN A 154 -14.26 -9.03 -7.87
CA ASN A 154 -13.57 -10.33 -7.96
C ASN A 154 -12.04 -10.21 -7.87
N ASP A 155 -11.50 -9.00 -7.82
CA ASP A 155 -10.06 -8.80 -7.67
C ASP A 155 -9.62 -9.00 -6.22
N VAL A 156 -8.46 -9.60 -6.03
CA VAL A 156 -7.88 -9.81 -4.70
C VAL A 156 -7.35 -8.49 -4.16
N ALA A 157 -7.92 -8.00 -3.07
CA ALA A 157 -7.50 -6.75 -2.42
C ALA A 157 -6.39 -6.95 -1.40
N LEU A 158 -6.36 -8.11 -0.72
CA LEU A 158 -5.48 -8.36 0.42
C LEU A 158 -5.00 -9.81 0.46
N ILE A 159 -3.70 -9.99 0.69
CA ILE A 159 -3.08 -11.26 1.07
C ILE A 159 -2.46 -11.09 2.46
N LEU A 160 -2.81 -11.96 3.39
CA LEU A 160 -2.22 -12.02 4.72
C LEU A 160 -1.52 -13.35 4.95
N HIS A 161 -0.30 -13.27 5.48
CA HIS A 161 0.37 -14.42 6.03
C HIS A 161 -0.01 -14.58 7.50
N THR A 162 -0.48 -15.75 7.85
CA THR A 162 -0.69 -16.13 9.25
C THR A 162 0.49 -16.99 9.71
N SER A 163 0.92 -16.84 10.96
CA SER A 163 1.84 -17.79 11.58
C SER A 163 1.11 -19.13 11.73
N GLY A 164 1.09 -19.91 10.65
CA GLY A 164 0.46 -21.22 10.64
C GLY A 164 1.21 -22.17 11.58
N THR A 165 0.47 -22.87 12.44
CA THR A 165 0.97 -23.98 13.26
C THR A 165 1.17 -25.26 12.44
N THR A 166 1.14 -25.20 11.13
CA THR A 166 1.45 -26.33 10.25
C THR A 166 2.95 -26.39 10.01
N SER A 167 3.63 -27.13 10.88
CA SER A 167 4.92 -27.71 10.50
C SER A 167 4.71 -28.51 9.21
N SER A 168 5.44 -28.15 8.17
CA SER A 168 5.60 -29.02 7.01
C SER A 168 6.16 -30.35 7.46
N CYS A 169 5.40 -31.42 7.24
CA CYS A 169 5.90 -32.78 7.28
C CYS A 169 6.85 -33.05 6.11
#